data_80518b54d7954eed5cba964e2de9a5f2
#
_entry.id   80518b54d7954eed5cba964e2de9a5f2
#
_cell.length_a   1.000
_cell.length_b   1.000
_cell.length_c   1.000
_cell.angle_alpha   90.00
_cell.angle_beta   90.00
_cell.angle_gamma   90.00
#
_symmetry.space_group_name_H-M   'P 1'
#
loop_
_entity.id
_entity.type
_entity.pdbx_description
1 polymer ?
#
loop_
_entity_poly.entity_id
_entity_poly.type
_entity_poly.pdbx_seq_one_letter_code
_entity_poly.pdbx_strand_id
1 'polypeptide(L)'
;AWVDVKVRQPIMYALEAEQMIANGLSGLAAIPTCYLPESFTTYHKAANTYTYDADKAKSMLSEAGVTPGDLVLRTTDNAQVVAMGTQAQEDLKALGFNVTLTSDQSPATYAAIDQADDSWDILIAPGDPSCFGGDTDLLLNWWFGDNVWMKTRCAWNTSDEWKKLNGLMSDALATSGSDQQDCWNQCFDILSEQ
;
A
#
# COMPACT_ATOMS: atom_id res chain seq x y z
N ALA A 1 5.71 -15.23 2.99
CA ALA A 1 5.28 -14.54 4.22
C ALA A 1 4.29 -13.42 3.89
N TRP A 2 4.52 -12.62 2.87
CA TRP A 2 3.73 -11.41 2.54
C TRP A 2 2.28 -11.67 2.08
N VAL A 3 1.93 -12.90 1.73
CA VAL A 3 0.55 -13.29 1.39
C VAL A 3 -0.39 -13.16 2.60
N ASP A 4 0.12 -13.35 3.82
CA ASP A 4 -0.67 -13.26 5.03
C ASP A 4 -0.80 -11.81 5.50
N VAL A 5 -2.04 -11.33 5.63
CA VAL A 5 -2.36 -10.00 6.16
C VAL A 5 -1.78 -9.75 7.55
N LYS A 6 -1.65 -10.81 8.37
CA LYS A 6 -1.02 -10.75 9.69
C LYS A 6 0.47 -10.40 9.66
N VAL A 7 1.09 -10.45 8.49
CA VAL A 7 2.47 -9.98 8.27
C VAL A 7 2.47 -8.54 7.72
N ARG A 8 1.52 -8.19 6.86
CA ARG A 8 1.46 -6.85 6.24
C ARG A 8 1.00 -5.76 7.20
N GLN A 9 -0.06 -6.01 7.99
CA GLN A 9 -0.58 -5.01 8.92
C GLN A 9 0.44 -4.54 9.98
N PRO A 10 1.23 -5.40 10.62
CA PRO A 10 2.30 -4.96 11.51
C PRO A 10 3.30 -3.99 10.86
N ILE A 11 3.63 -4.20 9.58
CA ILE A 11 4.51 -3.29 8.84
C ILE A 11 3.88 -1.89 8.77
N MET A 12 2.59 -1.80 8.48
CA MET A 12 1.89 -0.51 8.42
C MET A 12 1.88 0.23 9.77
N TYR A 13 1.76 -0.49 10.90
CA TYR A 13 1.88 0.11 12.23
C TYR A 13 3.32 0.52 12.58
N ALA A 14 4.32 -0.08 11.95
CA ALA A 14 5.72 0.21 12.22
C ALA A 14 6.25 1.44 11.46
N LEU A 15 5.61 1.82 10.36
CA LEU A 15 6.06 2.95 9.54
C LEU A 15 5.67 4.28 10.19
N GLU A 16 6.66 5.10 10.52
CA GLU A 16 6.46 6.44 11.08
C GLU A 16 6.14 7.45 9.97
N ALA A 17 4.88 7.42 9.50
CA ALA A 17 4.43 8.19 8.34
C ALA A 17 4.64 9.70 8.50
N GLU A 18 4.48 10.26 9.71
CA GLU A 18 4.76 11.69 9.96
C GLU A 18 6.23 12.02 9.72
N GLN A 19 7.14 11.16 10.15
CA GLN A 19 8.58 11.34 9.92
C GLN A 19 8.95 11.13 8.45
N MET A 20 8.32 10.19 7.76
CA MET A 20 8.47 10.02 6.31
C MET A 20 8.06 11.28 5.55
N ILE A 21 6.93 11.90 5.93
CA ILE A 21 6.45 13.16 5.37
C ILE A 21 7.42 14.31 5.69
N ALA A 22 7.91 14.40 6.92
CA ALA A 22 8.87 15.41 7.31
C ALA A 22 10.16 15.30 6.49
N ASN A 23 10.72 14.10 6.36
CA ASN A 23 11.98 13.85 5.68
C ASN A 23 11.88 13.95 4.15
N GLY A 24 10.81 13.38 3.56
CA GLY A 24 10.65 13.31 2.11
C GLY A 24 9.90 14.52 1.51
N LEU A 25 8.96 15.08 2.25
CA LEU A 25 8.02 16.09 1.73
C LEU A 25 8.03 17.38 2.51
N SER A 26 9.05 17.61 3.35
CA SER A 26 9.22 18.83 4.17
C SER A 26 7.96 19.17 5.02
N GLY A 27 7.21 18.17 5.44
CA GLY A 27 5.97 18.34 6.18
C GLY A 27 4.76 18.81 5.35
N LEU A 28 4.89 18.90 4.03
CA LEU A 28 3.85 19.43 3.12
C LEU A 28 2.90 18.36 2.58
N ALA A 29 2.53 17.39 3.42
CA ALA A 29 1.56 16.35 3.06
C ALA A 29 0.74 15.94 4.29
N ALA A 30 -0.36 15.24 4.06
CA ALA A 30 -1.17 14.61 5.09
C ALA A 30 -1.09 13.08 4.97
N ILE A 31 -1.23 12.38 6.11
CA ILE A 31 -1.35 10.93 6.11
C ILE A 31 -2.74 10.57 5.53
N PRO A 32 -2.81 9.75 4.48
CA PRO A 32 -4.07 9.39 3.89
C PRO A 32 -4.87 8.47 4.81
N THR A 33 -6.19 8.64 4.84
CA THR A 33 -7.13 7.79 5.58
C THR A 33 -7.97 6.92 4.66
N CYS A 34 -7.66 6.94 3.37
CA CYS A 34 -8.27 6.16 2.30
C CYS A 34 -7.28 6.10 1.14
N TYR A 35 -7.52 5.24 0.19
CA TYR A 35 -6.74 5.19 -1.06
C TYR A 35 -6.96 6.43 -1.95
N LEU A 36 -8.00 7.21 -1.69
CA LEU A 36 -8.28 8.49 -2.32
C LEU A 36 -8.04 9.67 -1.37
N PRO A 37 -7.57 10.82 -1.89
CA PRO A 37 -7.56 12.07 -1.15
C PRO A 37 -8.97 12.52 -0.75
N GLU A 38 -9.08 13.23 0.37
CA GLU A 38 -10.36 13.79 0.86
C GLU A 38 -11.05 14.76 -0.12
N SER A 39 -10.31 15.27 -1.11
CA SER A 39 -10.87 16.14 -2.16
C SER A 39 -11.69 15.42 -3.21
N PHE A 40 -11.66 14.09 -3.25
CA PHE A 40 -12.43 13.30 -4.20
C PHE A 40 -13.87 13.12 -3.72
N THR A 41 -14.83 13.21 -4.64
CA THR A 41 -16.28 13.13 -4.31
C THR A 41 -16.68 11.77 -3.76
N THR A 42 -15.95 10.73 -4.11
CA THR A 42 -16.14 9.35 -3.65
C THR A 42 -15.30 8.99 -2.45
N TYR A 43 -14.60 9.98 -1.86
CA TYR A 43 -13.80 9.74 -0.65
C TYR A 43 -14.65 9.15 0.48
N HIS A 44 -14.08 8.15 1.13
CA HIS A 44 -14.61 7.53 2.33
C HIS A 44 -13.44 7.27 3.29
N LYS A 45 -13.58 7.69 4.53
CA LYS A 45 -12.59 7.33 5.54
C LYS A 45 -12.64 5.83 5.77
N ALA A 46 -11.58 5.13 5.41
CA ALA A 46 -11.54 3.68 5.47
C ALA A 46 -11.71 3.13 6.91
N ALA A 47 -12.20 1.93 7.02
CA ALA A 47 -12.48 1.25 8.29
C ALA A 47 -11.23 1.13 9.15
N ASN A 48 -10.08 0.87 8.55
CA ASN A 48 -8.80 0.76 9.26
C ASN A 48 -7.85 1.89 8.82
N THR A 49 -7.33 2.63 9.79
CA THR A 49 -6.28 3.63 9.59
C THR A 49 -5.10 3.29 10.51
N TYR A 50 -3.89 3.34 9.96
CA TYR A 50 -2.69 2.94 10.68
C TYR A 50 -2.03 4.16 11.31
N THR A 51 -2.03 4.19 12.65
CA THR A 51 -1.24 5.14 13.42
C THR A 51 0.03 4.45 13.88
N TYR A 52 1.18 5.11 13.77
CA TYR A 52 2.46 4.56 14.18
C TYR A 52 2.41 4.01 15.61
N ASP A 53 2.78 2.74 15.74
CA ASP A 53 2.86 2.02 17.01
C ASP A 53 3.81 0.82 16.84
N ALA A 54 5.09 1.06 17.08
CA ALA A 54 6.14 0.04 16.93
C ALA A 54 5.99 -1.13 17.92
N ASP A 55 5.46 -0.88 19.12
CA ASP A 55 5.27 -1.93 20.12
C ASP A 55 4.11 -2.85 19.74
N LYS A 56 3.02 -2.26 19.23
CA LYS A 56 1.92 -3.02 18.63
C LYS A 56 2.38 -3.85 17.44
N ALA A 57 3.18 -3.27 16.55
CA ALA A 57 3.73 -3.97 15.40
C ALA A 57 4.56 -5.20 15.81
N LYS A 58 5.43 -5.06 16.82
CA LYS A 58 6.22 -6.17 17.37
C LYS A 58 5.34 -7.26 17.99
N SER A 59 4.32 -6.87 18.76
CA SER A 59 3.36 -7.82 19.35
C SER A 59 2.65 -8.62 18.27
N MET A 60 2.14 -7.95 17.24
CA MET A 60 1.42 -8.58 16.14
C MET A 60 2.29 -9.57 15.36
N LEU A 61 3.56 -9.22 15.07
CA LEU A 61 4.50 -10.16 14.42
C LEU A 61 4.76 -11.38 15.28
N SER A 62 4.97 -11.19 16.58
CA SER A 62 5.17 -12.28 17.53
C SER A 62 3.95 -13.19 17.61
N GLU A 63 2.74 -12.63 17.70
CA GLU A 63 1.47 -13.38 17.71
C GLU A 63 1.25 -14.16 16.40
N ALA A 64 1.68 -13.61 15.27
CA ALA A 64 1.65 -14.29 13.99
C ALA A 64 2.75 -15.37 13.83
N GLY A 65 3.65 -15.51 14.82
CA GLY A 65 4.76 -16.44 14.76
C GLY A 65 5.84 -16.05 13.75
N VAL A 66 5.92 -14.77 13.39
CA VAL A 66 6.88 -14.26 12.41
C VAL A 66 8.16 -13.84 13.11
N THR A 67 9.27 -14.43 12.69
CA THR A 67 10.60 -13.97 13.07
C THR A 67 11.12 -13.05 11.97
N PRO A 68 11.47 -11.79 12.28
CA PRO A 68 12.08 -10.89 11.32
C PRO A 68 13.36 -11.47 10.71
N GLY A 69 13.50 -11.37 9.41
CA GLY A 69 14.64 -11.85 8.63
C GLY A 69 15.12 -10.79 7.64
N ASP A 70 15.71 -11.24 6.54
CA ASP A 70 16.12 -10.34 5.45
C ASP A 70 14.90 -9.77 4.72
N LEU A 71 14.99 -8.50 4.32
CA LEU A 71 13.96 -7.77 3.62
C LEU A 71 14.59 -6.82 2.59
N VAL A 72 14.08 -6.82 1.38
CA VAL A 72 14.49 -5.91 0.31
C VAL A 72 13.43 -4.84 0.10
N LEU A 73 13.77 -3.61 0.46
CA LEU A 73 12.98 -2.42 0.23
C LEU A 73 13.48 -1.72 -1.03
N ARG A 74 12.60 -1.50 -2.01
CA ARG A 74 12.93 -0.76 -3.23
C ARG A 74 12.28 0.61 -3.25
N THR A 75 12.99 1.57 -3.85
CA THR A 75 12.48 2.90 -4.18
C THR A 75 12.86 3.26 -5.62
N THR A 76 12.14 4.21 -6.21
CA THR A 76 12.69 4.94 -7.35
C THR A 76 13.78 5.90 -6.87
N ASP A 77 14.62 6.43 -7.79
CA ASP A 77 15.67 7.39 -7.49
C ASP A 77 15.18 8.84 -7.26
N ASN A 78 13.87 9.04 -7.20
CA ASN A 78 13.30 10.32 -6.79
C ASN A 78 13.74 10.66 -5.36
N ALA A 79 14.37 11.80 -5.16
CA ALA A 79 14.98 12.18 -3.88
C ALA A 79 13.98 12.15 -2.69
N GLN A 80 12.73 12.55 -2.92
CA GLN A 80 11.68 12.50 -1.89
C GLN A 80 11.34 11.06 -1.51
N VAL A 81 11.22 10.20 -2.51
CA VAL A 81 10.90 8.78 -2.31
C VAL A 81 12.06 8.04 -1.63
N VAL A 82 13.30 8.37 -2.00
CA VAL A 82 14.50 7.83 -1.33
C VAL A 82 14.54 8.25 0.15
N ALA A 83 14.23 9.50 0.45
CA ALA A 83 14.18 9.97 1.85
C ALA A 83 13.10 9.23 2.67
N MET A 84 11.91 9.02 2.11
CA MET A 84 10.85 8.21 2.73
C MET A 84 11.28 6.74 2.88
N GLY A 85 11.93 6.17 1.86
CA GLY A 85 12.47 4.81 1.92
C GLY A 85 13.54 4.62 2.97
N THR A 86 14.37 5.64 3.19
CA THR A 86 15.40 5.64 4.25
C THR A 86 14.76 5.61 5.64
N GLN A 87 13.70 6.41 5.86
CA GLN A 87 12.95 6.36 7.11
C GLN A 87 12.30 4.97 7.30
N ALA A 88 11.62 4.47 6.28
CA ALA A 88 11.01 3.13 6.34
C ALA A 88 12.03 2.02 6.63
N GLN A 89 13.25 2.13 6.09
CA GLN A 89 14.32 1.20 6.39
C GLN A 89 14.67 1.21 7.88
N GLU A 90 14.79 2.38 8.50
CA GLU A 90 15.09 2.48 9.92
C GLU A 90 13.95 1.95 10.80
N ASP A 91 12.70 2.25 10.44
CA ASP A 91 11.52 1.75 11.14
C ASP A 91 11.46 0.21 11.12
N LEU A 92 11.70 -0.38 9.95
CA LEU A 92 11.68 -1.84 9.78
C LEU A 92 12.87 -2.52 10.47
N LYS A 93 14.05 -1.88 10.50
CA LYS A 93 15.19 -2.35 11.32
C LYS A 93 14.85 -2.33 12.81
N ALA A 94 14.11 -1.33 13.28
CA ALA A 94 13.65 -1.26 14.67
C ALA A 94 12.68 -2.41 15.05
N LEU A 95 12.01 -3.01 14.06
CA LEU A 95 11.23 -4.24 14.22
C LEU A 95 12.09 -5.50 14.26
N GLY A 96 13.36 -5.41 13.88
CA GLY A 96 14.30 -6.54 13.85
C GLY A 96 14.57 -7.11 12.47
N PHE A 97 14.04 -6.53 11.39
CA PHE A 97 14.39 -6.95 10.03
C PHE A 97 15.78 -6.50 9.64
N ASN A 98 16.47 -7.32 8.83
CA ASN A 98 17.70 -6.92 8.14
C ASN A 98 17.33 -6.32 6.79
N VAL A 99 17.24 -5.00 6.69
CA VAL A 99 16.67 -4.31 5.54
C VAL A 99 17.73 -3.82 4.58
N THR A 100 17.70 -4.32 3.36
CA THR A 100 18.46 -3.79 2.23
C THR A 100 17.59 -2.78 1.47
N LEU A 101 18.03 -1.51 1.40
CA LEU A 101 17.41 -0.49 0.59
C LEU A 101 18.10 -0.38 -0.76
N THR A 102 17.33 -0.48 -1.85
CA THR A 102 17.80 -0.27 -3.22
C THR A 102 17.01 0.86 -3.87
N SER A 103 17.71 1.74 -4.59
CA SER A 103 17.10 2.88 -5.29
C SER A 103 17.61 2.92 -6.72
N ASP A 104 16.71 2.77 -7.67
CA ASP A 104 17.02 2.69 -9.09
C ASP A 104 16.19 3.72 -9.87
N GLN A 105 16.64 4.04 -11.09
CA GLN A 105 15.81 4.83 -12.01
C GLN A 105 14.45 4.16 -12.21
N SER A 106 13.40 4.97 -12.31
CA SER A 106 12.02 4.50 -12.37
C SER A 106 11.80 3.34 -13.36
N PRO A 107 12.30 3.38 -14.62
CA PRO A 107 12.13 2.24 -15.53
C PRO A 107 12.79 0.95 -15.04
N ALA A 108 13.97 1.04 -14.42
CA ALA A 108 14.68 -0.13 -13.89
C ALA A 108 13.95 -0.70 -12.64
N THR A 109 13.45 0.18 -11.76
CA THR A 109 12.66 -0.22 -10.59
C THR A 109 11.42 -1.01 -11.03
N TYR A 110 10.64 -0.47 -11.96
CA TYR A 110 9.43 -1.14 -12.44
C TYR A 110 9.72 -2.43 -13.22
N ALA A 111 10.79 -2.46 -14.02
CA ALA A 111 11.20 -3.69 -14.69
C ALA A 111 11.58 -4.80 -13.70
N ALA A 112 12.21 -4.45 -12.57
CA ALA A 112 12.57 -5.42 -11.54
C ALA A 112 11.34 -5.97 -10.81
N ILE A 113 10.40 -5.10 -10.38
CA ILE A 113 9.21 -5.57 -9.66
C ILE A 113 8.20 -6.34 -10.52
N ASP A 114 8.31 -6.21 -11.84
CA ASP A 114 7.46 -6.94 -12.79
C ASP A 114 7.95 -8.37 -13.08
N GLN A 115 9.13 -8.74 -12.55
CA GLN A 115 9.66 -10.11 -12.72
C GLN A 115 8.92 -11.16 -11.89
N ALA A 116 8.11 -10.76 -10.91
CA ALA A 116 7.40 -11.67 -10.00
C ALA A 116 8.35 -12.72 -9.36
N ASP A 117 9.51 -12.26 -8.94
CA ASP A 117 10.55 -13.06 -8.29
C ASP A 117 10.78 -12.59 -6.83
N ASP A 118 11.69 -13.23 -6.13
CA ASP A 118 12.03 -12.93 -4.73
C ASP A 118 13.07 -11.80 -4.58
N SER A 119 13.27 -10.96 -5.60
CA SER A 119 14.27 -9.89 -5.59
C SER A 119 13.86 -8.64 -4.81
N TRP A 120 12.63 -8.60 -4.32
CA TRP A 120 12.08 -7.48 -3.55
C TRP A 120 10.89 -7.91 -2.69
N ASP A 121 10.64 -7.17 -1.62
CA ASP A 121 9.53 -7.40 -0.69
C ASP A 121 8.59 -6.20 -0.61
N ILE A 122 9.15 -5.00 -0.52
CA ILE A 122 8.38 -3.76 -0.38
C ILE A 122 8.83 -2.75 -1.43
N LEU A 123 7.89 -2.06 -2.04
CA LEU A 123 8.13 -0.92 -2.92
C LEU A 123 7.56 0.35 -2.31
N ILE A 124 8.38 1.40 -2.27
CA ILE A 124 7.91 2.78 -2.09
C ILE A 124 8.20 3.54 -3.38
N ALA A 125 7.15 4.01 -4.03
CA ALA A 125 7.23 4.70 -5.29
C ALA A 125 6.22 5.86 -5.33
N PRO A 126 6.47 6.91 -6.14
CA PRO A 126 5.49 7.97 -6.29
C PRO A 126 4.26 7.45 -7.02
N GLY A 127 3.09 7.90 -6.58
CA GLY A 127 1.82 7.69 -7.26
C GLY A 127 1.03 8.99 -7.24
N ASP A 128 0.31 9.25 -8.32
CA ASP A 128 -0.55 10.43 -8.42
C ASP A 128 -1.96 9.98 -8.83
N PRO A 129 -2.88 9.82 -7.87
CA PRO A 129 -4.25 9.44 -8.18
C PRO A 129 -4.97 10.47 -9.05
N SER A 130 -4.53 11.74 -9.08
CA SER A 130 -5.15 12.79 -9.90
C SER A 130 -5.02 12.54 -11.40
N CYS A 131 -4.08 11.72 -11.85
CA CYS A 131 -3.94 11.35 -13.26
C CYS A 131 -5.14 10.54 -13.78
N PHE A 132 -5.97 9.95 -12.90
CA PHE A 132 -7.20 9.28 -13.23
C PHE A 132 -8.43 10.21 -13.15
N GLY A 133 -8.23 11.51 -12.94
CA GLY A 133 -9.30 12.48 -12.72
C GLY A 133 -10.06 12.18 -11.43
N GLY A 134 -11.39 12.35 -11.47
CA GLY A 134 -12.27 11.97 -10.35
C GLY A 134 -12.86 10.56 -10.48
N ASP A 135 -12.32 9.74 -11.35
CA ASP A 135 -12.87 8.42 -11.69
C ASP A 135 -12.31 7.35 -10.75
N THR A 136 -13.11 6.93 -9.80
CA THR A 136 -12.76 5.89 -8.82
C THR A 136 -12.58 4.53 -9.46
N ASP A 137 -13.40 4.18 -10.46
CA ASP A 137 -13.27 2.91 -11.16
C ASP A 137 -11.94 2.83 -11.90
N LEU A 138 -11.59 3.86 -12.65
CA LEU A 138 -10.35 3.89 -13.40
C LEU A 138 -9.13 3.73 -12.48
N LEU A 139 -9.13 4.42 -11.34
CA LEU A 139 -8.07 4.32 -10.33
C LEU A 139 -7.98 2.90 -9.74
N LEU A 140 -9.11 2.36 -9.27
CA LEU A 140 -9.11 1.05 -8.61
C LEU A 140 -8.83 -0.09 -9.60
N ASN A 141 -9.34 -0.03 -10.83
CA ASN A 141 -9.02 -1.01 -11.87
C ASN A 141 -7.54 -0.98 -12.26
N TRP A 142 -6.92 0.18 -12.30
CA TRP A 142 -5.49 0.29 -12.60
C TRP A 142 -4.65 -0.47 -11.57
N TRP A 143 -4.93 -0.30 -10.28
CA TRP A 143 -4.10 -0.88 -9.21
C TRP A 143 -4.57 -2.27 -8.77
N PHE A 144 -5.87 -2.53 -8.75
CA PHE A 144 -6.46 -3.71 -8.12
C PHE A 144 -7.37 -4.53 -9.04
N GLY A 145 -7.55 -4.15 -10.28
CA GLY A 145 -8.31 -4.91 -11.27
C GLY A 145 -7.62 -6.21 -11.69
N ASP A 146 -8.30 -7.01 -12.49
CA ASP A 146 -7.73 -8.25 -13.06
C ASP A 146 -6.74 -7.94 -14.20
N ASN A 147 -5.57 -7.50 -13.81
CA ASN A 147 -4.51 -7.09 -14.72
C ASN A 147 -3.16 -7.77 -14.38
N VAL A 148 -2.17 -7.58 -15.25
CA VAL A 148 -0.85 -8.17 -15.10
C VAL A 148 -0.15 -7.68 -13.81
N TRP A 149 -0.29 -6.41 -13.46
CA TRP A 149 0.40 -5.84 -12.30
C TRP A 149 -0.13 -6.40 -10.98
N MET A 150 -1.44 -6.61 -10.88
CA MET A 150 -2.02 -7.29 -9.72
C MET A 150 -1.43 -8.70 -9.56
N LYS A 151 -1.22 -9.42 -10.68
CA LYS A 151 -0.68 -10.78 -10.68
C LYS A 151 0.83 -10.83 -10.40
N THR A 152 1.59 -9.87 -10.93
CA THR A 152 3.06 -9.87 -10.80
C THR A 152 3.56 -9.10 -9.59
N ARG A 153 2.96 -7.94 -9.26
CA ARG A 153 3.45 -7.07 -8.18
C ARG A 153 2.81 -7.38 -6.84
N CYS A 154 1.50 -7.61 -6.80
CA CYS A 154 0.78 -7.81 -5.55
C CYS A 154 0.54 -9.28 -5.24
N ALA A 155 0.45 -10.15 -6.26
CA ALA A 155 0.13 -11.58 -6.15
C ALA A 155 -1.11 -11.88 -5.27
N TRP A 156 -2.07 -10.96 -5.23
CA TRP A 156 -3.24 -10.99 -4.35
C TRP A 156 -4.51 -11.45 -5.05
N ASN A 157 -4.47 -11.59 -6.38
CA ASN A 157 -5.60 -11.89 -7.27
C ASN A 157 -6.28 -13.26 -7.04
N THR A 158 -5.74 -14.09 -6.17
CA THR A 158 -6.33 -15.40 -5.82
C THR A 158 -7.13 -15.39 -4.52
N SER A 159 -7.01 -14.32 -3.70
CA SER A 159 -7.70 -14.21 -2.43
C SER A 159 -9.21 -14.00 -2.59
N ASP A 160 -9.97 -14.36 -1.59
CA ASP A 160 -11.42 -14.14 -1.60
C ASP A 160 -11.76 -12.66 -1.39
N GLU A 161 -10.91 -11.92 -0.67
CA GLU A 161 -11.02 -10.48 -0.48
C GLU A 161 -10.84 -9.73 -1.80
N TRP A 162 -9.86 -10.13 -2.63
CA TRP A 162 -9.69 -9.54 -3.95
C TRP A 162 -10.88 -9.83 -4.87
N LYS A 163 -11.42 -11.06 -4.85
CA LYS A 163 -12.63 -11.41 -5.62
C LYS A 163 -13.82 -10.56 -5.18
N LYS A 164 -13.99 -10.37 -3.85
CA LYS A 164 -15.02 -9.50 -3.30
C LYS A 164 -14.83 -8.06 -3.74
N LEU A 165 -13.60 -7.54 -3.68
CA LEU A 165 -13.26 -6.19 -4.16
C LEU A 165 -13.66 -5.99 -5.62
N ASN A 166 -13.27 -6.91 -6.51
CA ASN A 166 -13.60 -6.82 -7.94
C ASN A 166 -15.09 -6.99 -8.22
N GLY A 167 -15.81 -7.78 -7.43
CA GLY A 167 -17.27 -7.85 -7.47
C GLY A 167 -17.92 -6.52 -7.13
N LEU A 168 -17.50 -5.87 -6.03
CA LEU A 168 -17.99 -4.56 -5.63
C LEU A 168 -17.67 -3.46 -6.65
N MET A 169 -16.49 -3.50 -7.28
CA MET A 169 -16.15 -2.58 -8.37
C MET A 169 -17.11 -2.74 -9.55
N SER A 170 -17.45 -3.98 -9.94
CA SER A 170 -18.45 -4.26 -10.98
C SER A 170 -19.85 -3.78 -10.59
N ASP A 171 -20.27 -4.01 -9.34
CA ASP A 171 -21.56 -3.60 -8.83
C ASP A 171 -21.69 -2.06 -8.79
N ALA A 172 -20.60 -1.37 -8.44
CA ALA A 172 -20.55 0.09 -8.47
C ALA A 172 -20.76 0.66 -9.87
N LEU A 173 -20.30 0.00 -10.91
CA LEU A 173 -20.55 0.42 -12.30
C LEU A 173 -21.97 0.12 -12.77
N ALA A 174 -22.65 -0.84 -12.15
CA ALA A 174 -24.03 -1.21 -12.46
C ALA A 174 -25.06 -0.39 -11.68
N THR A 175 -24.64 0.42 -10.70
CA THR A 175 -25.51 1.19 -9.80
C THR A 175 -25.21 2.69 -9.89
N SER A 176 -25.92 3.52 -9.13
CA SER A 176 -25.70 4.96 -9.08
C SER A 176 -26.13 5.54 -7.72
N GLY A 177 -25.72 6.78 -7.44
CA GLY A 177 -26.08 7.48 -6.21
C GLY A 177 -25.53 6.80 -4.96
N SER A 178 -26.35 6.62 -3.94
CA SER A 178 -25.94 6.02 -2.66
C SER A 178 -25.46 4.59 -2.80
N ASP A 179 -26.11 3.77 -3.62
CA ASP A 179 -25.74 2.36 -3.79
C ASP A 179 -24.36 2.22 -4.44
N GLN A 180 -24.05 3.07 -5.40
CA GLN A 180 -22.71 3.15 -5.99
C GLN A 180 -21.67 3.57 -4.95
N GLN A 181 -21.96 4.61 -4.16
CA GLN A 181 -21.08 5.08 -3.12
C GLN A 181 -20.82 4.01 -2.05
N ASP A 182 -21.85 3.25 -1.69
CA ASP A 182 -21.70 2.15 -0.72
C ASP A 182 -20.80 1.03 -1.24
N CYS A 183 -20.83 0.74 -2.55
CA CYS A 183 -19.87 -0.18 -3.16
C CYS A 183 -18.44 0.35 -3.05
N TRP A 184 -18.21 1.63 -3.38
CA TRP A 184 -16.87 2.25 -3.25
C TRP A 184 -16.39 2.27 -1.80
N ASN A 185 -17.24 2.59 -0.84
CA ASN A 185 -16.91 2.59 0.59
C ASN A 185 -16.39 1.21 1.01
N GLN A 186 -17.09 0.15 0.64
CA GLN A 186 -16.67 -1.22 0.93
C GLN A 186 -15.35 -1.60 0.24
N CYS A 187 -15.09 -1.10 -0.98
CA CYS A 187 -13.82 -1.29 -1.65
C CYS A 187 -12.68 -0.69 -0.83
N PHE A 188 -12.82 0.53 -0.34
CA PHE A 188 -11.79 1.20 0.46
C PHE A 188 -11.60 0.54 1.82
N ASP A 189 -12.66 0.05 2.46
CA ASP A 189 -12.57 -0.70 3.70
C ASP A 189 -11.76 -1.99 3.52
N ILE A 190 -12.05 -2.77 2.46
CA ILE A 190 -11.27 -3.97 2.12
C ILE A 190 -9.80 -3.62 1.92
N LEU A 191 -9.50 -2.57 1.13
CA LEU A 191 -8.12 -2.16 0.85
C LEU A 191 -7.37 -1.72 2.11
N SER A 192 -8.07 -1.15 3.09
CA SER A 192 -7.47 -0.75 4.36
C SER A 192 -7.18 -1.92 5.30
N GLU A 193 -7.88 -3.03 5.12
CA GLU A 193 -7.76 -4.21 5.99
C GLU A 193 -6.76 -5.23 5.45
N GLN A 194 -6.39 -5.15 4.15
CA GLN A 194 -5.55 -6.13 3.46
C GLN A 194 -4.15 -5.61 3.17
#